data_d0409135d0c575e4507055ee9db35b9a
#
_entry.id   d0409135d0c575e4507055ee9db35b9a
#
_cell.length_a   1.000
_cell.length_b   1.000
_cell.length_c   1.000
_cell.angle_alpha   90.00
_cell.angle_beta   90.00
_cell.angle_gamma   90.00
#
_symmetry.space_group_name_H-M   'P 1'
#
loop_
_entity.id
_entity.type
_entity.pdbx_description
1 polymer ?
#
loop_
_entity_poly.entity_id
_entity_poly.type
_entity_poly.pdbx_seq_one_letter_code
_entity_poly.pdbx_strand_id
1 'polypeptide(L)'
;MPKAKTKTATANIRAIIGSDEARVKREAAELAKKLAPVEAGEFGLEIIDGAADTVDGAANAIRSTIAALQTLPFFGGGKLVWLKSANFLSDDVKGKSANVLDPLEELGGILAGGLPNDVTFLVSAIDPDKRRSFYKTLTKLADIQIFDEPDLNRSGWEENAGEIVRAEAKKRGLEFEEEALELFVLSTGGDSGVVANELEKLTLYAPEGAITAEQVRALVPISRAAVIFELGNALARRDATLALNLVRDLLDQGETAIGICSRPFCRRSATFFWPGI
;
A
#
# COMPACT_ATOMS: atom_id res chain seq x y z
N MET A 1 10.26 16.90 3.85
CA MET A 1 10.86 16.49 2.56
C MET A 1 11.77 15.28 2.79
N PRO A 2 11.46 14.09 2.31
CA PRO A 2 12.38 12.97 2.38
C PRO A 2 13.49 13.16 1.36
N LYS A 3 14.73 13.15 1.82
CA LYS A 3 15.93 13.24 0.97
C LYS A 3 16.02 11.96 0.12
N ALA A 4 15.81 12.10 -1.18
CA ALA A 4 16.13 11.06 -2.16
C ALA A 4 17.66 10.80 -2.08
N LYS A 5 18.03 9.63 -1.56
CA LYS A 5 19.39 9.11 -1.71
C LYS A 5 19.49 8.55 -3.12
N THR A 6 20.08 9.33 -4.02
CA THR A 6 20.50 8.88 -5.35
C THR A 6 21.62 7.85 -5.16
N LYS A 7 21.26 6.57 -5.08
CA LYS A 7 22.18 5.46 -5.35
C LYS A 7 22.07 5.16 -6.84
N THR A 8 23.16 4.80 -7.47
CA THR A 8 23.24 4.31 -8.86
C THR A 8 22.42 3.02 -8.97
N ALA A 9 21.09 3.20 -9.06
CA ALA A 9 20.16 2.11 -9.36
C ALA A 9 20.36 1.76 -10.85
N THR A 10 20.39 0.46 -11.16
CA THR A 10 20.31 0.01 -12.53
C THR A 10 18.99 0.54 -13.09
N ALA A 11 19.03 1.36 -14.13
CA ALA A 11 17.88 2.13 -14.62
C ALA A 11 16.68 1.25 -15.06
N ASN A 12 16.89 -0.06 -15.18
CA ASN A 12 15.93 -1.05 -15.66
C ASN A 12 15.37 -2.01 -14.59
N ILE A 13 15.62 -1.76 -13.29
CA ILE A 13 15.00 -2.53 -12.19
C ILE A 13 14.17 -1.59 -11.34
N ARG A 14 12.88 -1.88 -11.21
CA ARG A 14 11.89 -1.07 -10.48
C ARG A 14 11.17 -1.91 -9.44
N ALA A 15 10.88 -1.33 -8.28
CA ALA A 15 10.06 -1.97 -7.26
C ALA A 15 9.04 -1.00 -6.67
N ILE A 16 7.79 -1.42 -6.60
CA ILE A 16 6.69 -0.73 -5.94
C ILE A 16 6.23 -1.60 -4.79
N ILE A 17 6.46 -1.15 -3.57
CA ILE A 17 6.24 -1.96 -2.36
C ILE A 17 5.64 -1.10 -1.24
N GLY A 18 5.07 -1.74 -0.23
CA GLY A 18 4.57 -1.08 0.98
C GLY A 18 3.40 -1.82 1.61
N SER A 19 2.86 -1.26 2.68
CA SER A 19 1.68 -1.80 3.35
C SER A 19 0.36 -1.29 2.76
N ASP A 20 0.38 -0.15 2.06
CA ASP A 20 -0.79 0.43 1.39
C ASP A 20 -1.10 -0.34 0.08
N GLU A 21 -1.93 -1.37 0.22
CA GLU A 21 -2.26 -2.29 -0.88
C GLU A 21 -2.87 -1.57 -2.09
N ALA A 22 -3.83 -0.67 -1.86
CA ALA A 22 -4.54 0.02 -2.92
C ALA A 22 -3.59 0.92 -3.72
N ARG A 23 -2.72 1.63 -3.02
CA ARG A 23 -1.72 2.52 -3.63
C ARG A 23 -0.62 1.74 -4.34
N VAL A 24 -0.10 0.68 -3.73
CA VAL A 24 0.89 -0.21 -4.36
C VAL A 24 0.35 -0.77 -5.68
N LYS A 25 -0.89 -1.28 -5.70
CA LYS A 25 -1.53 -1.81 -6.92
C LYS A 25 -1.70 -0.74 -8.00
N ARG A 26 -2.19 0.44 -7.63
CA ARG A 26 -2.42 1.56 -8.56
C ARG A 26 -1.11 2.08 -9.15
N GLU A 27 -0.15 2.42 -8.30
CA GLU A 27 1.13 2.99 -8.74
C GLU A 27 1.95 2.00 -9.58
N ALA A 28 1.90 0.69 -9.24
CA ALA A 28 2.54 -0.35 -10.03
C ALA A 28 1.89 -0.48 -11.43
N ALA A 29 0.56 -0.41 -11.52
CA ALA A 29 -0.14 -0.46 -12.80
C ALA A 29 0.14 0.79 -13.66
N GLU A 30 0.18 1.98 -13.05
CA GLU A 30 0.54 3.22 -13.76
C GLU A 30 1.99 3.18 -14.24
N LEU A 31 2.92 2.71 -13.39
CA LEU A 31 4.32 2.59 -13.77
C LEU A 31 4.50 1.55 -14.88
N ALA A 32 3.81 0.42 -14.81
CA ALA A 32 3.85 -0.59 -15.87
C ALA A 32 3.38 -0.03 -17.22
N LYS A 33 2.30 0.77 -17.24
CA LYS A 33 1.82 1.45 -18.45
C LYS A 33 2.86 2.44 -19.03
N LYS A 34 3.58 3.15 -18.15
CA LYS A 34 4.60 4.12 -18.57
C LYS A 34 5.87 3.46 -19.09
N LEU A 35 6.23 2.28 -18.56
CA LEU A 35 7.44 1.53 -18.90
C LEU A 35 7.22 0.54 -20.04
N ALA A 36 5.97 0.18 -20.32
CA ALA A 36 5.65 -0.75 -21.41
C ALA A 36 6.12 -0.17 -22.74
N PRO A 37 6.95 -0.90 -23.52
CA PRO A 37 7.47 -0.41 -24.79
C PRO A 37 6.34 -0.31 -25.83
N VAL A 38 6.06 0.89 -26.29
CA VAL A 38 4.97 1.16 -27.23
C VAL A 38 5.22 0.46 -28.58
N GLU A 39 6.47 0.41 -29.02
CA GLU A 39 6.88 -0.17 -30.31
C GLU A 39 6.74 -1.71 -30.35
N ALA A 40 6.79 -2.38 -29.19
CA ALA A 40 6.66 -3.83 -29.08
C ALA A 40 5.19 -4.30 -28.99
N GLY A 41 4.21 -3.39 -28.93
CA GLY A 41 2.79 -3.69 -28.82
C GLY A 41 2.49 -4.60 -27.62
N GLU A 42 1.59 -5.57 -27.80
CA GLU A 42 1.19 -6.52 -26.71
C GLU A 42 2.33 -7.43 -26.27
N PHE A 43 3.35 -7.63 -27.07
CA PHE A 43 4.51 -8.48 -26.75
C PHE A 43 5.57 -7.77 -25.91
N GLY A 44 5.46 -6.46 -25.74
CA GLY A 44 6.40 -5.66 -24.95
C GLY A 44 6.16 -5.71 -23.44
N LEU A 45 5.00 -6.21 -22.99
CA LEU A 45 4.64 -6.31 -21.57
C LEU A 45 4.29 -7.76 -21.22
N GLU A 46 5.11 -8.38 -20.41
CA GLU A 46 4.86 -9.72 -19.84
C GLU A 46 4.53 -9.57 -18.34
N ILE A 47 3.28 -9.90 -18.00
CA ILE A 47 2.78 -9.85 -16.61
C ILE A 47 2.75 -11.24 -16.04
N ILE A 48 3.45 -11.45 -14.92
CA ILE A 48 3.44 -12.70 -14.16
C ILE A 48 2.73 -12.42 -12.84
N ASP A 49 1.62 -13.12 -12.60
CA ASP A 49 0.91 -13.00 -11.33
C ASP A 49 1.68 -13.72 -10.22
N GLY A 50 2.11 -12.95 -9.24
CA GLY A 50 2.79 -13.43 -8.05
C GLY A 50 1.84 -13.64 -6.86
N ALA A 51 0.52 -13.46 -7.02
CA ALA A 51 -0.48 -13.76 -6.00
C ALA A 51 -0.70 -15.29 -5.93
N ALA A 52 0.20 -15.97 -5.23
CA ALA A 52 0.18 -17.43 -5.11
C ALA A 52 -0.45 -17.87 -3.79
N ASP A 53 -1.35 -18.87 -3.86
CA ASP A 53 -1.97 -19.48 -2.69
C ASP A 53 -1.15 -20.67 -2.15
N THR A 54 -0.29 -21.25 -2.99
CA THR A 54 0.53 -22.42 -2.69
C THR A 54 2.02 -22.14 -2.86
N VAL A 55 2.85 -22.98 -2.22
CA VAL A 55 4.32 -22.96 -2.38
C VAL A 55 4.71 -23.20 -3.83
N ASP A 56 4.07 -24.16 -4.50
CA ASP A 56 4.37 -24.50 -5.89
C ASP A 56 3.95 -23.38 -6.84
N GLY A 57 2.81 -22.73 -6.58
CA GLY A 57 2.37 -21.54 -7.31
C GLY A 57 3.39 -20.40 -7.23
N ALA A 58 3.90 -20.13 -6.02
CA ALA A 58 4.92 -19.11 -5.79
C ALA A 58 6.24 -19.46 -6.53
N ALA A 59 6.70 -20.71 -6.41
CA ALA A 59 7.90 -21.17 -7.08
C ALA A 59 7.77 -21.08 -8.62
N ASN A 60 6.60 -21.43 -9.16
CA ASN A 60 6.33 -21.32 -10.58
C ASN A 60 6.30 -19.87 -11.08
N ALA A 61 5.69 -18.94 -10.31
CA ALA A 61 5.71 -17.52 -10.65
C ALA A 61 7.15 -16.97 -10.72
N ILE A 62 8.01 -17.37 -9.78
CA ILE A 62 9.42 -16.94 -9.77
C ILE A 62 10.16 -17.54 -10.99
N ARG A 63 10.01 -18.83 -11.26
CA ARG A 63 10.65 -19.48 -12.43
C ARG A 63 10.16 -18.87 -13.75
N SER A 64 8.88 -18.60 -13.89
CA SER A 64 8.33 -17.88 -15.04
C SER A 64 8.93 -16.50 -15.19
N THR A 65 9.15 -15.77 -14.07
CA THR A 65 9.83 -14.47 -14.09
C THR A 65 11.27 -14.61 -14.58
N ILE A 66 12.00 -15.59 -14.09
CA ILE A 66 13.37 -15.89 -14.54
C ILE A 66 13.40 -16.18 -16.04
N ALA A 67 12.53 -17.06 -16.52
CA ALA A 67 12.44 -17.39 -17.94
C ALA A 67 12.11 -16.16 -18.80
N ALA A 68 11.17 -15.34 -18.34
CA ALA A 68 10.80 -14.10 -19.00
C ALA A 68 11.97 -13.12 -19.10
N LEU A 69 12.75 -12.96 -18.04
CA LEU A 69 13.91 -12.04 -18.02
C LEU A 69 15.06 -12.53 -18.92
N GLN A 70 15.20 -13.84 -19.11
CA GLN A 70 16.22 -14.45 -19.95
C GLN A 70 15.81 -14.51 -21.43
N THR A 71 14.53 -14.33 -21.75
CA THR A 71 14.04 -14.32 -23.13
C THR A 71 14.17 -12.92 -23.72
N LEU A 72 14.88 -12.80 -24.83
CA LEU A 72 15.04 -11.52 -25.54
C LEU A 72 13.73 -11.06 -26.18
N PRO A 73 13.54 -9.73 -26.34
CA PRO A 73 12.39 -9.18 -27.08
C PRO A 73 12.37 -9.67 -28.52
N PHE A 74 11.25 -10.24 -28.97
CA PHE A 74 11.16 -10.90 -30.27
C PHE A 74 11.12 -9.91 -31.47
N PHE A 75 10.54 -8.71 -31.25
CA PHE A 75 10.31 -7.72 -32.31
C PHE A 75 11.17 -6.44 -32.19
N GLY A 76 12.19 -6.42 -31.32
CA GLY A 76 12.87 -5.17 -30.96
C GLY A 76 12.01 -4.28 -30.06
N GLY A 77 12.49 -3.08 -29.73
CA GLY A 77 11.72 -2.11 -28.96
C GLY A 77 11.71 -2.29 -27.43
N GLY A 78 12.30 -3.38 -26.93
CA GLY A 78 12.41 -3.66 -25.50
C GLY A 78 11.26 -4.49 -24.92
N LYS A 79 11.41 -4.87 -23.64
CA LYS A 79 10.48 -5.73 -22.89
C LYS A 79 10.36 -5.27 -21.44
N LEU A 80 9.14 -5.21 -20.94
CA LEU A 80 8.84 -5.06 -19.52
C LEU A 80 8.35 -6.39 -18.96
N VAL A 81 9.06 -6.95 -17.99
CA VAL A 81 8.61 -8.09 -17.20
C VAL A 81 8.10 -7.58 -15.86
N TRP A 82 6.82 -7.78 -15.58
CA TRP A 82 6.20 -7.36 -14.34
C TRP A 82 5.79 -8.54 -13.48
N LEU A 83 6.51 -8.77 -12.38
CA LEU A 83 6.10 -9.67 -11.30
C LEU A 83 5.11 -8.93 -10.39
N LYS A 84 3.81 -9.16 -10.66
CA LYS A 84 2.71 -8.46 -10.04
C LYS A 84 2.29 -9.13 -8.73
N SER A 85 2.09 -8.33 -7.67
CA SER A 85 1.50 -8.80 -6.40
C SER A 85 2.23 -10.00 -5.77
N ALA A 86 3.56 -9.96 -5.72
CA ALA A 86 4.40 -11.05 -5.20
C ALA A 86 4.21 -11.25 -3.69
N ASN A 87 3.11 -11.93 -3.29
CA ASN A 87 2.72 -12.12 -1.89
C ASN A 87 3.66 -13.04 -1.10
N PHE A 88 4.41 -13.91 -1.78
CA PHE A 88 5.41 -14.78 -1.17
C PHE A 88 6.67 -14.03 -0.69
N LEU A 89 6.79 -12.74 -0.95
CA LEU A 89 7.84 -11.89 -0.39
C LEU A 89 7.56 -11.46 1.05
N SER A 90 6.34 -11.59 1.53
CA SER A 90 5.94 -11.30 2.91
C SER A 90 6.46 -12.34 3.93
N ASP A 91 6.32 -12.05 5.23
CA ASP A 91 6.72 -12.99 6.31
C ASP A 91 5.65 -14.06 6.54
N ASP A 92 5.35 -14.85 5.53
CA ASP A 92 4.42 -15.96 5.59
C ASP A 92 5.10 -17.33 5.46
N VAL A 93 4.33 -18.41 5.69
CA VAL A 93 4.83 -19.80 5.64
C VAL A 93 5.30 -20.16 4.22
N LYS A 94 4.58 -19.72 3.18
CA LYS A 94 4.93 -20.00 1.77
C LYS A 94 6.29 -19.43 1.42
N GLY A 95 6.49 -18.18 1.75
CA GLY A 95 7.73 -17.49 1.47
C GLY A 95 8.93 -18.00 2.26
N LYS A 96 8.75 -18.81 3.29
CA LYS A 96 9.84 -19.46 4.07
C LYS A 96 10.23 -20.83 3.54
N SER A 97 9.48 -21.38 2.58
CA SER A 97 9.79 -22.67 1.99
C SER A 97 11.07 -22.61 1.15
N ALA A 98 11.92 -23.64 1.24
CA ALA A 98 13.11 -23.76 0.40
C ALA A 98 12.75 -23.71 -1.09
N ASN A 99 11.64 -24.36 -1.49
CA ASN A 99 11.15 -24.34 -2.86
C ASN A 99 10.86 -22.94 -3.42
N VAL A 100 10.67 -21.95 -2.56
CA VAL A 100 10.49 -20.53 -2.92
C VAL A 100 11.79 -19.75 -2.75
N LEU A 101 12.55 -20.04 -1.70
CA LEU A 101 13.79 -19.31 -1.40
C LEU A 101 14.87 -19.56 -2.45
N ASP A 102 15.05 -20.81 -2.88
CA ASP A 102 16.08 -21.17 -3.87
C ASP A 102 15.88 -20.43 -5.22
N PRO A 103 14.69 -20.48 -5.86
CA PRO A 103 14.48 -19.70 -7.09
C PRO A 103 14.46 -18.17 -6.85
N LEU A 104 14.12 -17.67 -5.64
CA LEU A 104 14.28 -16.25 -5.33
C LEU A 104 15.75 -15.84 -5.26
N GLU A 105 16.62 -16.70 -4.74
CA GLU A 105 18.05 -16.44 -4.72
C GLU A 105 18.62 -16.43 -6.14
N GLU A 106 18.19 -17.37 -6.99
CA GLU A 106 18.53 -17.39 -8.42
C GLU A 106 18.10 -16.10 -9.12
N LEU A 107 16.84 -15.66 -8.93
CA LEU A 107 16.34 -14.40 -9.47
C LEU A 107 17.20 -13.21 -8.97
N GLY A 108 17.51 -13.19 -7.68
CA GLY A 108 18.40 -12.17 -7.09
C GLY A 108 19.79 -12.14 -7.74
N GLY A 109 20.35 -13.31 -8.04
CA GLY A 109 21.61 -13.46 -8.76
C GLY A 109 21.56 -12.90 -10.18
N ILE A 110 20.49 -13.18 -10.93
CA ILE A 110 20.26 -12.65 -12.28
C ILE A 110 20.17 -11.12 -12.26
N LEU A 111 19.39 -10.56 -11.31
CA LEU A 111 19.29 -9.12 -11.16
C LEU A 111 20.62 -8.46 -10.80
N ALA A 112 21.44 -9.13 -9.95
CA ALA A 112 22.75 -8.66 -9.56
C ALA A 112 23.78 -8.73 -10.71
N GLY A 113 23.64 -9.70 -11.60
CA GLY A 113 24.42 -9.81 -12.83
C GLY A 113 24.11 -8.73 -13.87
N GLY A 114 22.99 -8.04 -13.70
CA GLY A 114 22.50 -7.02 -14.61
C GLY A 114 21.58 -7.59 -15.70
N LEU A 115 20.56 -6.82 -16.05
CA LEU A 115 19.64 -7.14 -17.13
C LEU A 115 20.14 -6.50 -18.46
N PRO A 116 19.78 -7.08 -19.62
CA PRO A 116 19.98 -6.42 -20.90
C PRO A 116 19.35 -5.02 -20.93
N ASN A 117 19.91 -4.11 -21.69
CA ASN A 117 19.47 -2.70 -21.72
C ASN A 117 18.03 -2.51 -22.20
N ASP A 118 17.56 -3.47 -22.98
CA ASP A 118 16.21 -3.54 -23.55
C ASP A 118 15.20 -4.32 -22.71
N VAL A 119 15.63 -4.85 -21.56
CA VAL A 119 14.77 -5.57 -20.61
C VAL A 119 14.63 -4.78 -19.33
N THR A 120 13.39 -4.45 -18.97
CA THR A 120 13.04 -3.79 -17.71
C THR A 120 12.31 -4.79 -16.81
N PHE A 121 12.68 -4.83 -15.53
CA PHE A 121 11.99 -5.61 -14.51
C PHE A 121 11.24 -4.70 -13.56
N LEU A 122 9.96 -5.00 -13.34
CA LEU A 122 9.11 -4.38 -12.32
C LEU A 122 8.61 -5.45 -11.35
N VAL A 123 8.76 -5.22 -10.07
CA VAL A 123 8.15 -6.05 -9.03
C VAL A 123 7.22 -5.21 -8.16
N SER A 124 6.02 -5.73 -7.86
CA SER A 124 5.13 -5.14 -6.88
C SER A 124 4.80 -6.14 -5.78
N ALA A 125 4.88 -5.70 -4.50
CA ALA A 125 4.63 -6.55 -3.35
C ALA A 125 4.08 -5.75 -2.17
N ILE A 126 3.20 -6.40 -1.38
CA ILE A 126 2.63 -5.85 -0.16
C ILE A 126 3.37 -6.45 1.02
N ASP A 127 3.76 -5.60 1.97
CA ASP A 127 4.47 -5.97 3.20
C ASP A 127 5.61 -6.99 3.00
N PRO A 128 6.58 -6.71 2.09
CA PRO A 128 7.70 -7.63 1.91
C PRO A 128 8.56 -7.70 3.15
N ASP A 129 9.02 -8.90 3.52
CA ASP A 129 9.93 -9.10 4.65
C ASP A 129 11.29 -8.44 4.37
N LYS A 130 11.51 -7.29 5.00
CA LYS A 130 12.71 -6.45 4.85
C LYS A 130 14.02 -7.14 5.31
N ARG A 131 13.91 -8.28 6.01
CA ARG A 131 15.07 -9.06 6.52
C ARG A 131 15.65 -9.99 5.47
N ARG A 132 14.86 -10.36 4.44
CA ARG A 132 15.23 -11.34 3.43
C ARG A 132 16.32 -10.86 2.48
N SER A 133 17.12 -11.82 1.97
CA SER A 133 18.20 -11.55 1.01
C SER A 133 17.69 -10.88 -0.27
N PHE A 134 16.58 -11.36 -0.82
CA PHE A 134 15.99 -10.79 -2.03
C PHE A 134 15.58 -9.32 -1.85
N TYR A 135 14.93 -8.97 -0.73
CA TYR A 135 14.62 -7.58 -0.41
C TYR A 135 15.89 -6.71 -0.34
N LYS A 136 16.93 -7.21 0.33
CA LYS A 136 18.22 -6.51 0.42
C LYS A 136 18.89 -6.34 -0.94
N THR A 137 18.72 -7.30 -1.84
CA THR A 137 19.19 -7.20 -3.23
C THR A 137 18.42 -6.13 -3.99
N LEU A 138 17.08 -6.12 -3.90
CA LEU A 138 16.26 -5.08 -4.49
C LEU A 138 16.64 -3.68 -3.99
N THR A 139 16.88 -3.51 -2.68
CA THR A 139 17.27 -2.20 -2.12
C THR A 139 18.60 -1.67 -2.61
N LYS A 140 19.45 -2.54 -3.15
CA LYS A 140 20.76 -2.15 -3.71
C LYS A 140 20.67 -1.83 -5.20
N LEU A 141 19.83 -2.54 -5.94
CA LEU A 141 19.80 -2.55 -7.40
C LEU A 141 18.62 -1.78 -8.00
N ALA A 142 17.47 -1.81 -7.35
CA ALA A 142 16.24 -1.26 -7.89
C ALA A 142 16.04 0.22 -7.49
N ASP A 143 15.35 0.96 -8.36
CA ASP A 143 14.67 2.19 -7.97
C ASP A 143 13.36 1.80 -7.29
N ILE A 144 13.31 2.00 -5.95
CA ILE A 144 12.22 1.55 -5.11
C ILE A 144 11.34 2.72 -4.70
N GLN A 145 10.05 2.57 -4.92
CA GLN A 145 9.02 3.43 -4.36
C GLN A 145 8.28 2.67 -3.25
N ILE A 146 8.17 3.29 -2.09
CA ILE A 146 7.52 2.69 -0.91
C ILE A 146 6.26 3.48 -0.59
N PHE A 147 5.16 2.76 -0.50
CA PHE A 147 3.85 3.29 -0.16
C PHE A 147 3.32 2.53 1.06
N ASP A 148 3.59 3.09 2.24
CA ASP A 148 3.11 2.53 3.50
C ASP A 148 1.83 3.25 3.93
N GLU A 149 0.92 2.50 4.59
CA GLU A 149 -0.23 3.08 5.28
C GLU A 149 0.20 4.08 6.35
N PRO A 150 -0.61 5.12 6.60
CA PRO A 150 -0.31 6.05 7.67
C PRO A 150 -0.33 5.34 9.03
N ASP A 151 0.68 5.57 9.84
CA ASP A 151 0.69 5.13 11.24
C ASP A 151 -0.19 6.09 12.07
N LEU A 152 -1.43 5.70 12.31
CA LEU A 152 -2.42 6.50 13.05
C LEU A 152 -2.00 6.80 14.50
N ASN A 153 -1.00 6.09 15.04
CA ASN A 153 -0.45 6.36 16.37
C ASN A 153 0.65 7.42 16.36
N ARG A 154 1.10 7.84 15.18
CA ARG A 154 2.15 8.84 15.03
C ARG A 154 1.53 10.24 15.05
N SER A 155 2.03 11.10 15.93
CA SER A 155 1.62 12.53 15.94
C SER A 155 1.86 13.17 14.57
N GLY A 156 0.86 13.92 14.06
CA GLY A 156 0.92 14.61 12.78
C GLY A 156 0.64 13.70 11.56
N TRP A 157 0.06 12.50 11.76
CA TRP A 157 -0.35 11.65 10.66
C TRP A 157 -1.48 12.31 9.84
N GLU A 158 -2.35 13.05 10.50
CA GLU A 158 -3.47 13.76 9.89
C GLU A 158 -2.99 14.79 8.86
N GLU A 159 -1.94 15.56 9.19
CA GLU A 159 -1.35 16.53 8.29
C GLU A 159 -0.78 15.87 7.03
N ASN A 160 -0.02 14.78 7.22
CA ASN A 160 0.54 14.02 6.08
C ASN A 160 -0.56 13.40 5.21
N ALA A 161 -1.59 12.81 5.83
CA ALA A 161 -2.74 12.26 5.11
C ALA A 161 -3.52 13.37 4.38
N GLY A 162 -3.68 14.54 5.01
CA GLY A 162 -4.31 15.72 4.42
C GLY A 162 -3.60 16.21 3.17
N GLU A 163 -2.26 16.27 3.17
CA GLU A 163 -1.47 16.61 1.98
C GLU A 163 -1.72 15.62 0.83
N ILE A 164 -1.77 14.32 1.15
CA ILE A 164 -2.03 13.26 0.16
C ILE A 164 -3.45 13.40 -0.41
N VAL A 165 -4.45 13.55 0.46
CA VAL A 165 -5.86 13.72 0.07
C VAL A 165 -6.01 14.96 -0.80
N ARG A 166 -5.42 16.09 -0.41
CA ARG A 166 -5.47 17.35 -1.18
C ARG A 166 -4.86 17.19 -2.58
N ALA A 167 -3.75 16.48 -2.68
CA ALA A 167 -3.12 16.20 -3.96
C ALA A 167 -3.97 15.28 -4.86
N GLU A 168 -4.59 14.25 -4.28
CA GLU A 168 -5.48 13.34 -5.00
C GLU A 168 -6.82 14.00 -5.41
N ALA A 169 -7.37 14.85 -4.55
CA ALA A 169 -8.56 15.66 -4.84
C ALA A 169 -8.32 16.62 -6.02
N LYS A 170 -7.19 17.32 -5.99
CA LYS A 170 -6.80 18.26 -7.06
C LYS A 170 -6.68 17.57 -8.44
N LYS A 171 -6.19 16.33 -8.50
CA LYS A 171 -6.15 15.55 -9.75
C LYS A 171 -7.54 15.29 -10.33
N ARG A 172 -8.58 15.30 -9.49
CA ARG A 172 -9.99 15.07 -9.84
C ARG A 172 -10.78 16.38 -9.99
N GLY A 173 -10.12 17.53 -9.87
CA GLY A 173 -10.76 18.84 -9.93
C GLY A 173 -11.57 19.20 -8.68
N LEU A 174 -11.33 18.50 -7.56
CA LEU A 174 -11.98 18.77 -6.30
C LEU A 174 -11.12 19.69 -5.42
N GLU A 175 -11.79 20.61 -4.73
CA GLU A 175 -11.21 21.45 -3.68
C GLU A 175 -11.98 21.21 -2.39
N PHE A 176 -11.32 21.34 -1.25
CA PHE A 176 -11.93 21.18 0.08
C PHE A 176 -11.77 22.48 0.87
N GLU A 177 -12.80 22.84 1.63
CA GLU A 177 -12.62 23.72 2.76
C GLU A 177 -11.74 23.05 3.82
N GLU A 178 -11.03 23.82 4.66
CA GLU A 178 -10.06 23.25 5.61
C GLU A 178 -10.73 22.27 6.60
N GLU A 179 -11.86 22.69 7.19
CA GLU A 179 -12.64 21.84 8.12
C GLU A 179 -13.15 20.56 7.42
N ALA A 180 -13.54 20.67 6.16
CA ALA A 180 -13.99 19.52 5.37
C ALA A 180 -12.86 18.53 5.09
N LEU A 181 -11.67 19.02 4.80
CA LEU A 181 -10.49 18.19 4.59
C LEU A 181 -10.09 17.42 5.84
N GLU A 182 -10.04 18.12 6.98
CA GLU A 182 -9.75 17.50 8.28
C GLU A 182 -10.76 16.40 8.59
N LEU A 183 -12.06 16.68 8.43
CA LEU A 183 -13.12 15.72 8.65
C LEU A 183 -13.04 14.54 7.69
N PHE A 184 -12.72 14.77 6.41
CA PHE A 184 -12.55 13.72 5.41
C PHE A 184 -11.39 12.80 5.76
N VAL A 185 -10.24 13.35 6.16
CA VAL A 185 -9.06 12.57 6.59
C VAL A 185 -9.39 11.73 7.81
N LEU A 186 -10.05 12.31 8.81
CA LEU A 186 -10.47 11.58 10.00
C LEU A 186 -11.49 10.48 9.66
N SER A 187 -12.47 10.77 8.78
CA SER A 187 -13.49 9.79 8.40
C SER A 187 -12.92 8.61 7.62
N THR A 188 -11.96 8.84 6.74
CA THR A 188 -11.32 7.80 5.93
C THR A 188 -10.20 7.06 6.67
N GLY A 189 -9.69 7.62 7.78
CA GLY A 189 -8.54 7.07 8.50
C GLY A 189 -7.25 7.09 7.69
N GLY A 190 -7.20 7.86 6.60
CA GLY A 190 -6.05 7.94 5.71
C GLY A 190 -5.81 6.68 4.85
N ASP A 191 -6.72 5.70 4.87
CA ASP A 191 -6.67 4.53 3.99
C ASP A 191 -6.83 4.98 2.53
N SER A 192 -5.82 4.69 1.70
CA SER A 192 -5.78 5.22 0.33
C SER A 192 -6.85 4.63 -0.58
N GLY A 193 -7.31 3.41 -0.33
CA GLY A 193 -8.40 2.78 -1.07
C GLY A 193 -9.73 3.43 -0.72
N VAL A 194 -9.99 3.66 0.57
CA VAL A 194 -11.17 4.39 1.05
C VAL A 194 -11.14 5.82 0.51
N VAL A 195 -10.01 6.52 0.65
CA VAL A 195 -9.81 7.88 0.12
C VAL A 195 -10.14 7.95 -1.38
N ALA A 196 -9.60 7.01 -2.17
CA ALA A 196 -9.84 7.01 -3.62
C ALA A 196 -11.33 6.82 -3.97
N ASN A 197 -12.01 5.89 -3.31
CA ASN A 197 -13.43 5.61 -3.51
C ASN A 197 -14.32 6.79 -3.07
N GLU A 198 -14.01 7.39 -1.93
CA GLU A 198 -14.77 8.52 -1.42
C GLU A 198 -14.57 9.78 -2.27
N LEU A 199 -13.34 10.02 -2.76
CA LEU A 199 -13.08 11.11 -3.70
C LEU A 199 -13.79 10.90 -5.04
N GLU A 200 -13.85 9.66 -5.55
CA GLU A 200 -14.61 9.35 -6.75
C GLU A 200 -16.10 9.63 -6.57
N LYS A 201 -16.67 9.22 -5.44
CA LYS A 201 -18.06 9.51 -5.09
C LYS A 201 -18.33 11.01 -5.00
N LEU A 202 -17.45 11.78 -4.36
CA LEU A 202 -17.56 13.23 -4.29
C LEU A 202 -17.45 13.89 -5.67
N THR A 203 -16.64 13.35 -6.57
CA THR A 203 -16.56 13.83 -7.97
C THR A 203 -17.88 13.63 -8.71
N LEU A 204 -18.55 12.49 -8.47
CA LEU A 204 -19.87 12.22 -9.07
C LEU A 204 -20.99 13.12 -8.50
N TYR A 205 -20.85 13.54 -7.26
CA TYR A 205 -21.75 14.53 -6.65
C TYR A 205 -21.58 15.91 -7.29
N ALA A 206 -20.37 16.19 -7.84
CA ALA A 206 -20.01 17.40 -8.60
C ALA A 206 -20.48 18.72 -7.93
N PRO A 207 -19.95 19.06 -6.74
CA PRO A 207 -20.33 20.27 -6.05
C PRO A 207 -19.89 21.51 -6.85
N GLU A 208 -20.74 22.53 -6.85
CA GLU A 208 -20.31 23.88 -7.30
C GLU A 208 -19.48 24.50 -6.17
N GLY A 209 -18.17 24.59 -6.38
CA GLY A 209 -17.23 25.16 -5.41
C GLY A 209 -16.49 24.12 -4.55
N ALA A 210 -15.94 24.57 -3.43
CA ALA A 210 -15.21 23.71 -2.51
C ALA A 210 -16.15 22.80 -1.72
N ILE A 211 -15.70 21.60 -1.43
CA ILE A 211 -16.43 20.61 -0.62
C ILE A 211 -16.48 21.11 0.83
N THR A 212 -17.69 21.13 1.39
CA THR A 212 -17.97 21.58 2.75
C THR A 212 -17.99 20.42 3.75
N ALA A 213 -17.81 20.72 5.04
CA ALA A 213 -17.90 19.73 6.10
C ALA A 213 -19.28 19.05 6.17
N GLU A 214 -20.38 19.75 5.82
CA GLU A 214 -21.72 19.14 5.75
C GLU A 214 -21.81 18.07 4.66
N GLN A 215 -21.22 18.33 3.49
CA GLN A 215 -21.20 17.36 2.40
C GLN A 215 -20.37 16.12 2.77
N VAL A 216 -19.23 16.32 3.46
CA VAL A 216 -18.44 15.20 3.97
C VAL A 216 -19.26 14.38 4.97
N ARG A 217 -19.92 14.99 5.95
CA ARG A 217 -20.77 14.29 6.93
C ARG A 217 -21.92 13.52 6.28
N ALA A 218 -22.48 14.05 5.21
CA ALA A 218 -23.60 13.43 4.52
C ALA A 218 -23.21 12.27 3.59
N LEU A 219 -22.02 12.35 2.98
CA LEU A 219 -21.64 11.45 1.89
C LEU A 219 -20.52 10.47 2.26
N VAL A 220 -19.65 10.82 3.21
CA VAL A 220 -18.48 10.01 3.56
C VAL A 220 -18.75 9.24 4.85
N PRO A 221 -18.87 7.90 4.80
CA PRO A 221 -19.04 7.10 6.00
C PRO A 221 -17.77 7.12 6.84
N ILE A 222 -17.92 7.08 8.14
CA ILE A 222 -16.78 6.95 9.05
C ILE A 222 -16.21 5.54 8.90
N SER A 223 -14.94 5.45 8.52
CA SER A 223 -14.24 4.17 8.37
C SER A 223 -14.08 3.48 9.72
N ARG A 224 -13.99 2.15 9.71
CA ARG A 224 -13.73 1.36 10.91
C ARG A 224 -12.43 1.79 11.60
N ALA A 225 -11.39 2.11 10.84
CA ALA A 225 -10.12 2.61 11.38
C ALA A 225 -10.30 3.94 12.12
N ALA A 226 -11.09 4.85 11.56
CA ALA A 226 -11.41 6.13 12.17
C ALA A 226 -12.20 5.97 13.48
N VAL A 227 -13.21 5.08 13.51
CA VAL A 227 -13.98 4.77 14.74
C VAL A 227 -13.06 4.19 15.83
N ILE A 228 -12.16 3.29 15.47
CA ILE A 228 -11.18 2.71 16.40
C ILE A 228 -10.24 3.78 16.95
N PHE A 229 -9.77 4.68 16.10
CA PHE A 229 -8.90 5.78 16.52
C PHE A 229 -9.63 6.74 17.47
N GLU A 230 -10.86 7.13 17.13
CA GLU A 230 -11.65 8.01 18.00
C GLU A 230 -12.04 7.34 19.33
N LEU A 231 -12.24 6.02 19.34
CA LEU A 231 -12.39 5.26 20.59
C LEU A 231 -11.15 5.40 21.48
N GLY A 232 -9.96 5.33 20.90
CA GLY A 232 -8.71 5.58 21.62
C GLY A 232 -8.65 6.99 22.24
N ASN A 233 -9.06 8.00 21.49
CA ASN A 233 -9.13 9.39 21.94
C ASN A 233 -10.18 9.58 23.06
N ALA A 234 -11.38 9.00 22.91
CA ALA A 234 -12.44 9.05 23.90
C ALA A 234 -11.98 8.42 25.24
N LEU A 235 -11.30 7.27 25.17
CA LEU A 235 -10.73 6.62 26.36
C LEU A 235 -9.64 7.49 27.03
N ALA A 236 -8.76 8.11 26.23
CA ALA A 236 -7.72 9.00 26.76
C ALA A 236 -8.31 10.24 27.45
N ARG A 237 -9.41 10.78 26.93
CA ARG A 237 -10.16 11.91 27.50
C ARG A 237 -11.09 11.49 28.67
N ARG A 238 -11.23 10.19 28.94
CA ARG A 238 -12.18 9.61 29.90
C ARG A 238 -13.65 9.92 29.59
N ASP A 239 -13.97 10.11 28.32
CA ASP A 239 -15.34 10.28 27.86
C ASP A 239 -16.00 8.91 27.69
N ALA A 240 -16.61 8.43 28.79
CA ALA A 240 -17.26 7.13 28.82
C ALA A 240 -18.47 7.06 27.88
N THR A 241 -19.20 8.17 27.73
CA THR A 241 -20.41 8.20 26.90
C THR A 241 -20.04 8.04 25.44
N LEU A 242 -19.07 8.81 24.95
CA LEU A 242 -18.57 8.71 23.59
C LEU A 242 -17.95 7.32 23.36
N ALA A 243 -17.10 6.83 24.27
CA ALA A 243 -16.46 5.54 24.14
C ALA A 243 -17.47 4.39 24.02
N LEU A 244 -18.55 4.38 24.81
CA LEU A 244 -19.60 3.36 24.72
C LEU A 244 -20.38 3.42 23.40
N ASN A 245 -20.65 4.61 22.88
CA ASN A 245 -21.30 4.76 21.58
C ASN A 245 -20.41 4.21 20.45
N LEU A 246 -19.12 4.57 20.44
CA LEU A 246 -18.15 4.08 19.45
C LEU A 246 -17.94 2.55 19.53
N VAL A 247 -17.94 1.97 20.72
CA VAL A 247 -17.91 0.51 20.88
C VAL A 247 -19.13 -0.14 20.26
N ARG A 248 -20.32 0.45 20.47
CA ARG A 248 -21.56 -0.06 19.86
C ARG A 248 -21.47 0.02 18.34
N ASP A 249 -21.02 1.15 17.79
CA ASP A 249 -20.87 1.33 16.35
C ASP A 249 -19.89 0.31 15.73
N LEU A 250 -18.80 -0.01 16.45
CA LEU A 250 -17.86 -1.05 16.02
C LEU A 250 -18.48 -2.45 16.03
N LEU A 251 -19.28 -2.78 17.06
CA LEU A 251 -20.01 -4.06 17.13
C LEU A 251 -21.04 -4.17 16.01
N ASP A 252 -21.77 -3.08 15.73
CA ASP A 252 -22.75 -3.01 14.63
C ASP A 252 -22.07 -3.14 13.24
N GLN A 253 -20.82 -2.68 13.10
CA GLN A 253 -19.98 -2.87 11.91
C GLN A 253 -19.36 -4.29 11.84
N GLY A 254 -19.67 -5.19 12.77
CA GLY A 254 -19.23 -6.58 12.78
C GLY A 254 -17.87 -6.83 13.45
N GLU A 255 -17.32 -5.85 14.18
CA GLU A 255 -16.15 -6.12 15.04
C GLU A 255 -16.54 -7.02 16.22
N THR A 256 -15.59 -7.84 16.66
CA THR A 256 -15.78 -8.65 17.87
C THR A 256 -15.32 -7.90 19.11
N ALA A 257 -15.97 -8.13 20.25
CA ALA A 257 -15.55 -7.54 21.52
C ALA A 257 -14.08 -7.86 21.87
N ILE A 258 -13.63 -9.09 21.56
CA ILE A 258 -12.23 -9.51 21.72
C ILE A 258 -11.31 -8.72 20.78
N GLY A 259 -11.72 -8.53 19.53
CA GLY A 259 -10.99 -7.73 18.55
C GLY A 259 -10.78 -6.29 19.01
N ILE A 260 -11.83 -5.67 19.56
CA ILE A 260 -11.76 -4.30 20.10
C ILE A 260 -10.82 -4.26 21.31
N CYS A 261 -10.98 -5.16 22.29
CA CYS A 261 -10.17 -5.19 23.51
C CYS A 261 -8.70 -5.58 23.28
N SER A 262 -8.38 -6.29 22.20
CA SER A 262 -7.00 -6.71 21.90
C SER A 262 -6.14 -5.58 21.28
N ARG A 263 -6.76 -4.48 20.87
CA ARG A 263 -6.05 -3.35 20.25
C ARG A 263 -5.07 -2.67 21.23
N PRO A 264 -3.93 -2.16 20.76
CA PRO A 264 -2.87 -1.58 21.61
C PRO A 264 -3.33 -0.44 22.51
N PHE A 265 -4.30 0.37 22.07
CA PHE A 265 -4.81 1.48 22.86
C PHE A 265 -5.64 1.02 24.07
N CYS A 266 -6.38 -0.09 23.98
CA CYS A 266 -7.06 -0.69 25.12
C CYS A 266 -6.06 -1.15 26.19
N ARG A 267 -4.92 -1.72 25.79
CA ARG A 267 -3.85 -2.12 26.70
C ARG A 267 -3.19 -0.92 27.38
N ARG A 268 -2.94 0.18 26.66
CA ARG A 268 -2.38 1.43 27.22
C ARG A 268 -3.34 2.10 28.19
N SER A 269 -4.64 2.11 27.91
CA SER A 269 -5.64 2.68 28.79
C SER A 269 -5.83 1.84 30.05
N ALA A 270 -5.71 0.50 29.96
CA ALA A 270 -5.79 -0.39 31.12
C ALA A 270 -4.63 -0.18 32.11
N THR A 271 -3.42 0.14 31.66
CA THR A 271 -2.29 0.47 32.54
C THR A 271 -2.43 1.83 33.22
N PHE A 272 -3.23 2.76 32.66
CA PHE A 272 -3.52 4.06 33.29
C PHE A 272 -4.69 3.99 34.29
N PHE A 273 -5.54 2.95 34.20
CA PHE A 273 -6.73 2.81 35.06
C PHE A 273 -6.46 2.08 36.37
N TRP A 274 -5.32 1.40 36.54
CA TRP A 274 -4.99 0.66 37.76
C TRP A 274 -3.63 1.06 38.31
N PRO A 275 -3.58 2.14 39.11
CA PRO A 275 -2.41 2.39 39.96
C PRO A 275 -2.55 1.53 41.23
N GLY A 276 -1.92 0.35 41.22
CA GLY A 276 -1.60 -0.38 42.42
C GLY A 276 -2.66 -1.37 42.95
N ILE A 277 -2.51 -2.62 42.65
CA ILE A 277 -2.56 -3.69 43.67
C ILE A 277 -1.20 -4.37 43.66
#